data_aff4823b02570247e40a2ff126a1a40f
#
_entry.id   aff4823b02570247e40a2ff126a1a40f
#
_cell.length_a   1.000
_cell.length_b   1.000
_cell.length_c   1.000
_cell.angle_alpha   90.00
_cell.angle_beta   90.00
_cell.angle_gamma   90.00
#
_symmetry.space_group_name_H-M   'P 1'
#
loop_
_entity.id
_entity.type
_entity.pdbx_description
1 polymer ?
#
loop_
_entity_poly.entity_id
_entity_poly.type
_entity_poly.pdbx_seq_one_letter_code
_entity_poly.pdbx_strand_id
1 'polypeptide(L)'
;MSTTELLIADLKPCLKIKNQQFFPIPCYLRRMTRAASFAGLILAAGDSSRMGRDKALLPWPPLTAGQAQSSDTFLSAAIRSLLQATDFVLVVVGKNEATLAPIIYSQGASLIVNPDPSRGQFSSLQVGLHEVLNQGRDAAMVTLIDRPPVSASTLETLRDAFEASDQYVWAVVPEFSGKHGHPYLVGREMIEAFLRVPATSIARDIEHEHQQRIQYVPVDDPLVALNINTPEDYAGLLTRTSVLPGL
;
A
#
# COMPACT_ATOMS: atom_id res chain seq x y z
N MET A 1 29.35 -32.03 -30.50
CA MET A 1 28.59 -30.79 -30.71
C MET A 1 28.31 -30.21 -29.36
N SER A 2 28.87 -29.03 -29.06
CA SER A 2 28.85 -28.39 -27.75
C SER A 2 27.47 -27.77 -27.48
N THR A 3 27.01 -27.85 -26.25
CA THR A 3 25.73 -27.30 -25.72
C THR A 3 25.56 -25.78 -26.02
N THR A 4 26.64 -25.10 -26.38
CA THR A 4 26.67 -23.66 -26.68
C THR A 4 26.18 -23.36 -28.10
N GLU A 5 26.28 -24.28 -29.02
CA GLU A 5 25.82 -24.05 -30.42
C GLU A 5 24.30 -24.20 -30.57
N LEU A 6 23.64 -24.98 -29.69
CA LEU A 6 22.18 -25.14 -29.69
C LEU A 6 21.45 -23.87 -29.22
N LEU A 7 22.06 -23.11 -28.30
CA LEU A 7 21.45 -21.87 -27.75
C LEU A 7 21.47 -20.69 -28.75
N ILE A 8 22.41 -20.70 -29.72
CA ILE A 8 22.55 -19.61 -30.70
C ILE A 8 21.65 -19.83 -31.92
N ALA A 9 21.29 -21.08 -32.20
CA ALA A 9 20.40 -21.40 -33.35
C ALA A 9 18.95 -20.95 -33.13
N ASP A 10 18.47 -20.96 -31.85
CA ASP A 10 17.08 -20.57 -31.52
C ASP A 10 16.88 -19.05 -31.41
N LEU A 11 17.96 -18.25 -31.39
CA LEU A 11 17.88 -16.78 -31.33
C LEU A 11 17.81 -16.08 -32.70
N LYS A 12 18.04 -16.78 -33.78
CA LYS A 12 18.06 -16.20 -35.15
C LYS A 12 16.69 -15.84 -35.75
N PRO A 13 15.55 -16.40 -35.37
CA PRO A 13 14.24 -15.99 -35.92
C PRO A 13 13.72 -14.63 -35.41
N CYS A 14 14.26 -14.07 -34.32
CA CYS A 14 13.76 -12.82 -33.73
C CYS A 14 14.21 -11.53 -34.43
N LEU A 15 15.04 -11.59 -35.49
CA LEU A 15 15.67 -10.40 -36.11
C LEU A 15 15.29 -10.15 -37.56
N LYS A 16 14.15 -10.66 -38.06
CA LYS A 16 13.61 -10.23 -39.37
C LYS A 16 12.31 -9.47 -39.20
N ILE A 17 12.42 -8.19 -38.88
CA ILE A 17 11.32 -7.23 -38.97
C ILE A 17 11.08 -6.88 -40.43
N LYS A 18 10.09 -7.50 -41.04
CA LYS A 18 9.35 -6.91 -42.18
C LYS A 18 7.86 -7.15 -41.91
N ASN A 19 7.11 -6.04 -41.78
CA ASN A 19 5.68 -5.91 -41.55
C ASN A 19 5.22 -6.21 -40.11
N GLN A 20 4.95 -5.14 -39.40
CA GLN A 20 4.15 -4.95 -38.18
C GLN A 20 3.13 -6.08 -37.90
N GLN A 21 3.57 -7.16 -37.30
CA GLN A 21 2.74 -8.04 -36.47
C GLN A 21 3.41 -8.13 -35.11
N PHE A 22 2.76 -7.56 -34.10
CA PHE A 22 3.14 -7.74 -32.71
C PHE A 22 2.97 -9.22 -32.37
N PHE A 23 4.07 -9.97 -32.31
CA PHE A 23 4.05 -11.28 -31.69
C PHE A 23 4.04 -11.12 -30.18
N PRO A 24 3.14 -11.77 -29.45
CA PRO A 24 3.19 -11.77 -28.00
C PRO A 24 4.54 -12.33 -27.55
N ILE A 25 5.17 -11.67 -26.59
CA ILE A 25 6.42 -12.14 -25.96
C ILE A 25 6.20 -13.59 -25.52
N PRO A 26 7.03 -14.56 -25.92
CA PRO A 26 6.83 -15.95 -25.56
C PRO A 26 6.73 -16.12 -24.04
N CYS A 27 5.82 -16.96 -23.60
CA CYS A 27 5.46 -17.15 -22.19
C CYS A 27 6.66 -17.52 -21.28
N TYR A 28 7.75 -18.07 -21.85
CA TYR A 28 8.97 -18.39 -21.11
C TYR A 28 9.81 -17.16 -20.73
N LEU A 29 9.72 -16.05 -21.47
CA LEU A 29 10.41 -14.80 -21.09
C LEU A 29 9.72 -14.09 -19.93
N ARG A 30 8.44 -14.35 -19.71
CA ARG A 30 7.70 -13.88 -18.52
C ARG A 30 8.18 -14.56 -17.22
N ARG A 31 8.83 -15.71 -17.31
CA ARG A 31 9.31 -16.50 -16.16
C ARG A 31 10.65 -16.04 -15.58
N MET A 32 11.35 -15.11 -16.25
CA MET A 32 12.65 -14.59 -15.78
C MET A 32 12.55 -13.24 -15.09
N THR A 33 11.37 -12.64 -14.96
CA THR A 33 11.18 -11.47 -14.12
C THR A 33 11.11 -11.93 -12.67
N ARG A 34 12.00 -11.42 -11.84
CA ARG A 34 11.93 -11.56 -10.37
C ARG A 34 10.50 -11.20 -9.93
N ALA A 35 9.91 -11.99 -9.04
CA ALA A 35 8.66 -11.61 -8.40
C ALA A 35 8.80 -10.21 -7.78
N ALA A 36 7.78 -9.38 -7.96
CA ALA A 36 7.78 -8.03 -7.39
C ALA A 36 7.92 -8.12 -5.87
N SER A 37 8.74 -7.25 -5.30
CA SER A 37 8.92 -7.15 -3.85
C SER A 37 8.11 -5.97 -3.31
N PHE A 38 7.33 -6.21 -2.26
CA PHE A 38 6.37 -5.26 -1.73
C PHE A 38 6.77 -4.77 -0.35
N ALA A 39 6.68 -3.45 -0.14
CA ALA A 39 6.72 -2.85 1.19
C ALA A 39 5.31 -2.42 1.61
N GLY A 40 4.92 -2.68 2.86
CA GLY A 40 3.80 -2.01 3.49
C GLY A 40 4.23 -0.61 3.95
N LEU A 41 3.43 0.41 3.67
CA LEU A 41 3.70 1.78 4.08
C LEU A 41 2.49 2.36 4.82
N ILE A 42 2.67 2.73 6.09
CA ILE A 42 1.64 3.35 6.92
C ILE A 42 2.02 4.81 7.18
N LEU A 43 1.14 5.75 6.84
CA LEU A 43 1.34 7.17 7.16
C LEU A 43 0.67 7.50 8.49
N ALA A 44 1.47 7.74 9.54
CA ALA A 44 1.04 7.99 10.90
C ALA A 44 1.61 9.30 11.51
N ALA A 45 2.11 10.23 10.68
CA ALA A 45 2.75 11.46 11.13
C ALA A 45 1.76 12.61 11.46
N GLY A 46 0.45 12.39 11.33
CA GLY A 46 -0.57 13.42 11.56
C GLY A 46 -0.90 13.64 13.04
N ASP A 47 -1.27 14.86 13.41
CA ASP A 47 -1.53 15.29 14.81
C ASP A 47 -2.86 14.75 15.41
N SER A 48 -3.72 14.06 14.65
CA SER A 48 -5.02 13.51 15.08
C SER A 48 -5.92 14.52 15.85
N SER A 49 -5.80 15.82 15.54
CA SER A 49 -6.39 16.93 16.31
C SER A 49 -7.91 16.81 16.50
N ARG A 50 -8.65 16.39 15.48
CA ARG A 50 -10.11 16.21 15.52
C ARG A 50 -10.55 15.03 16.39
N MET A 51 -9.70 14.03 16.57
CA MET A 51 -9.97 12.86 17.41
C MET A 51 -9.71 13.16 18.89
N GLY A 52 -8.95 14.21 19.24
CA GLY A 52 -8.56 14.55 20.61
C GLY A 52 -7.52 13.61 21.21
N ARG A 53 -7.13 12.56 20.52
CA ARG A 53 -6.05 11.60 20.87
C ARG A 53 -5.44 11.00 19.62
N ASP A 54 -4.25 10.44 19.72
CA ASP A 54 -3.59 9.80 18.60
C ASP A 54 -4.41 8.61 18.07
N LYS A 55 -4.79 8.64 16.80
CA LYS A 55 -5.57 7.59 16.14
C LYS A 55 -4.84 6.24 16.16
N ALA A 56 -3.53 6.27 16.10
CA ALA A 56 -2.68 5.08 16.14
C ALA A 56 -2.89 4.24 17.42
N LEU A 57 -3.28 4.91 18.52
CA LEU A 57 -3.48 4.29 19.83
C LEU A 57 -4.92 3.87 20.11
N LEU A 58 -5.85 4.09 19.18
CA LEU A 58 -7.23 3.64 19.34
C LEU A 58 -7.27 2.10 19.47
N PRO A 59 -8.05 1.53 20.39
CA PRO A 59 -8.24 0.08 20.47
C PRO A 59 -8.74 -0.52 19.14
N TRP A 60 -8.23 -1.71 18.79
CA TRP A 60 -8.72 -2.47 17.64
C TRP A 60 -8.94 -3.94 18.01
N PRO A 61 -10.08 -4.57 17.65
CA PRO A 61 -11.31 -3.88 17.20
C PRO A 61 -11.86 -2.90 18.21
N PRO A 62 -12.76 -1.98 17.82
CA PRO A 62 -13.39 -1.06 18.76
C PRO A 62 -14.06 -1.81 19.90
N LEU A 63 -13.89 -1.34 21.14
CA LEU A 63 -14.42 -2.01 22.33
C LEU A 63 -15.94 -1.80 22.45
N THR A 64 -16.68 -2.88 22.68
CA THR A 64 -18.08 -2.82 23.11
C THR A 64 -18.19 -2.53 24.60
N ALA A 65 -19.34 -1.96 25.03
CA ALA A 65 -19.58 -1.68 26.42
C ALA A 65 -19.43 -2.96 27.27
N GLY A 66 -18.55 -2.92 28.28
CA GLY A 66 -18.29 -4.05 29.17
C GLY A 66 -17.13 -4.98 28.79
N GLN A 67 -16.47 -4.74 27.65
CA GLN A 67 -15.25 -5.47 27.30
C GLN A 67 -14.03 -4.89 28.05
N ALA A 68 -13.15 -5.79 28.52
CA ALA A 68 -11.83 -5.43 29.02
C ALA A 68 -10.99 -4.82 27.90
N GLN A 69 -9.96 -4.03 28.23
CA GLN A 69 -9.09 -3.37 27.27
C GLN A 69 -8.61 -4.34 26.19
N SER A 70 -8.72 -3.95 24.93
CA SER A 70 -8.00 -4.62 23.84
C SER A 70 -6.51 -4.40 24.03
N SER A 71 -5.72 -5.46 23.89
CA SER A 71 -4.26 -5.36 23.85
C SER A 71 -3.76 -4.74 22.54
N ASP A 72 -4.64 -4.70 21.52
CA ASP A 72 -4.32 -4.21 20.19
C ASP A 72 -4.75 -2.77 19.98
N THR A 73 -3.92 -2.06 19.21
CA THR A 73 -4.20 -0.71 18.75
C THR A 73 -4.47 -0.70 17.24
N PHE A 74 -5.03 0.39 16.77
CA PHE A 74 -5.22 0.62 15.34
C PHE A 74 -3.91 0.44 14.55
N LEU A 75 -2.81 0.96 15.09
CA LEU A 75 -1.49 0.84 14.48
C LEU A 75 -0.99 -0.61 14.47
N SER A 76 -1.07 -1.33 15.60
CA SER A 76 -0.61 -2.73 15.66
C SER A 76 -1.40 -3.62 14.71
N ALA A 77 -2.71 -3.41 14.62
CA ALA A 77 -3.56 -4.14 13.69
C ALA A 77 -3.26 -3.80 12.22
N ALA A 78 -3.03 -2.53 11.89
CA ALA A 78 -2.65 -2.11 10.54
C ALA A 78 -1.30 -2.71 10.11
N ILE A 79 -0.31 -2.74 11.02
CA ILE A 79 0.99 -3.37 10.76
C ILE A 79 0.81 -4.86 10.46
N ARG A 80 0.08 -5.59 11.35
CA ARG A 80 -0.14 -7.04 11.15
C ARG A 80 -0.91 -7.34 9.87
N SER A 81 -1.91 -6.52 9.52
CA SER A 81 -2.64 -6.67 8.27
C SER A 81 -1.69 -6.58 7.08
N LEU A 82 -0.88 -5.52 6.97
CA LEU A 82 0.03 -5.34 5.84
C LEU A 82 1.13 -6.41 5.78
N LEU A 83 1.63 -6.91 6.91
CA LEU A 83 2.65 -7.99 6.95
C LEU A 83 2.15 -9.29 6.31
N GLN A 84 0.85 -9.49 6.15
CA GLN A 84 0.30 -10.67 5.47
C GLN A 84 0.52 -10.63 3.94
N ALA A 85 0.67 -9.44 3.37
CA ALA A 85 0.77 -9.25 1.91
C ALA A 85 2.07 -8.57 1.46
N THR A 86 2.97 -8.22 2.39
CA THR A 86 4.20 -7.47 2.09
C THR A 86 5.41 -8.08 2.79
N ASP A 87 6.61 -7.82 2.28
CA ASP A 87 7.86 -8.39 2.80
C ASP A 87 8.29 -7.74 4.13
N PHE A 88 7.94 -6.47 4.32
CA PHE A 88 8.15 -5.72 5.55
C PHE A 88 7.18 -4.52 5.60
N VAL A 89 7.03 -3.93 6.79
CA VAL A 89 6.20 -2.73 6.96
C VAL A 89 7.05 -1.57 7.48
N LEU A 90 6.87 -0.41 6.85
CA LEU A 90 7.45 0.87 7.23
C LEU A 90 6.35 1.81 7.72
N VAL A 91 6.54 2.43 8.89
CA VAL A 91 5.62 3.41 9.44
C VAL A 91 6.27 4.78 9.42
N VAL A 92 5.64 5.74 8.73
CA VAL A 92 6.09 7.14 8.76
C VAL A 92 5.45 7.84 9.94
N VAL A 93 6.29 8.29 10.87
CA VAL A 93 5.88 9.00 12.09
C VAL A 93 6.32 10.47 12.04
N GLY A 94 5.77 11.27 12.93
CA GLY A 94 6.14 12.68 13.10
C GLY A 94 6.55 12.94 14.56
N LYS A 95 5.94 13.96 15.17
CA LYS A 95 6.18 14.33 16.57
C LYS A 95 5.80 13.24 17.57
N ASN A 96 5.00 12.26 17.14
CA ASN A 96 4.54 11.11 17.94
C ASN A 96 5.51 9.92 17.90
N GLU A 97 6.72 10.07 17.36
CA GLU A 97 7.74 9.02 17.25
C GLU A 97 7.94 8.28 18.58
N ALA A 98 8.26 9.00 19.67
CA ALA A 98 8.58 8.40 20.95
C ALA A 98 7.42 7.53 21.50
N THR A 99 6.17 7.88 21.19
CA THR A 99 4.99 7.15 21.61
C THR A 99 4.73 5.92 20.76
N LEU A 100 4.96 5.99 19.45
CA LEU A 100 4.62 4.92 18.51
C LEU A 100 5.76 3.91 18.32
N ALA A 101 7.01 4.30 18.51
CA ALA A 101 8.18 3.45 18.29
C ALA A 101 8.12 2.10 19.03
N PRO A 102 7.73 2.02 20.34
CA PRO A 102 7.61 0.74 21.02
C PRO A 102 6.60 -0.20 20.38
N ILE A 103 5.45 0.34 19.90
CA ILE A 103 4.42 -0.45 19.23
C ILE A 103 4.94 -0.96 17.89
N ILE A 104 5.57 -0.09 17.09
CA ILE A 104 6.09 -0.41 15.76
C ILE A 104 7.11 -1.54 15.86
N TYR A 105 8.10 -1.39 16.74
CA TYR A 105 9.17 -2.40 16.90
C TYR A 105 8.66 -3.72 17.47
N SER A 106 7.69 -3.68 18.39
CA SER A 106 7.09 -4.92 18.94
C SER A 106 6.35 -5.75 17.89
N GLN A 107 5.88 -5.10 16.81
CA GLN A 107 5.23 -5.78 15.67
C GLN A 107 6.23 -6.18 14.55
N GLY A 108 7.53 -5.99 14.74
CA GLY A 108 8.54 -6.31 13.74
C GLY A 108 8.56 -5.34 12.55
N ALA A 109 7.94 -4.18 12.67
CA ALA A 109 7.97 -3.14 11.65
C ALA A 109 9.13 -2.15 11.89
N SER A 110 9.45 -1.36 10.87
CA SER A 110 10.43 -0.27 10.94
C SER A 110 9.71 1.07 10.94
N LEU A 111 10.35 2.10 11.50
CA LEU A 111 9.84 3.47 11.42
C LEU A 111 10.80 4.39 10.68
N ILE A 112 10.24 5.44 10.09
CA ILE A 112 10.98 6.58 9.59
C ILE A 112 10.28 7.87 10.03
N VAL A 113 11.08 8.87 10.40
CA VAL A 113 10.55 10.15 10.86
C VAL A 113 10.41 11.10 9.68
N ASN A 114 9.20 11.67 9.50
CA ASN A 114 9.07 12.85 8.66
C ASN A 114 9.57 14.07 9.47
N PRO A 115 10.66 14.74 9.05
CA PRO A 115 11.23 15.84 9.80
C PRO A 115 10.33 17.08 9.83
N ASP A 116 9.41 17.20 8.88
CA ASP A 116 8.47 18.34 8.78
C ASP A 116 7.07 17.89 8.32
N PRO A 117 6.26 17.31 9.22
CA PRO A 117 4.89 16.90 8.90
C PRO A 117 3.95 18.08 8.60
N SER A 118 4.34 19.32 8.96
CA SER A 118 3.53 20.51 8.67
C SER A 118 3.38 20.80 7.18
N ARG A 119 4.26 20.25 6.34
CA ARG A 119 4.17 20.30 4.87
C ARG A 119 3.00 19.48 4.30
N GLY A 120 2.28 18.76 5.15
CA GLY A 120 1.11 17.97 4.77
C GLY A 120 1.39 16.49 4.58
N GLN A 121 0.31 15.73 4.38
CA GLN A 121 0.34 14.26 4.27
C GLN A 121 1.23 13.78 3.12
N PHE A 122 1.27 14.51 2.01
CA PHE A 122 2.08 14.14 0.84
C PHE A 122 3.58 14.13 1.15
N SER A 123 4.05 15.03 2.02
CA SER A 123 5.46 15.00 2.47
C SER A 123 5.79 13.71 3.21
N SER A 124 4.86 13.18 4.02
CA SER A 124 5.03 11.89 4.69
C SER A 124 5.03 10.73 3.69
N LEU A 125 4.17 10.79 2.67
CA LEU A 125 4.18 9.82 1.58
C LEU A 125 5.53 9.79 0.87
N GLN A 126 6.08 10.93 0.49
CA GLN A 126 7.38 11.00 -0.17
C GLN A 126 8.51 10.46 0.70
N VAL A 127 8.55 10.80 2.00
CA VAL A 127 9.55 10.26 2.94
C VAL A 127 9.50 8.74 2.98
N GLY A 128 8.30 8.16 3.10
CA GLY A 128 8.12 6.72 3.12
C GLY A 128 8.49 6.05 1.79
N LEU A 129 8.04 6.59 0.67
CA LEU A 129 8.31 6.04 -0.67
C LEU A 129 9.80 6.11 -1.04
N HIS A 130 10.50 7.17 -0.62
CA HIS A 130 11.94 7.25 -0.79
C HIS A 130 12.65 6.11 -0.07
N GLU A 131 12.25 5.81 1.19
CA GLU A 131 12.82 4.71 1.94
C GLU A 131 12.47 3.34 1.34
N VAL A 132 11.25 3.15 0.82
CA VAL A 132 10.86 1.93 0.08
C VAL A 132 11.83 1.65 -1.07
N LEU A 133 12.17 2.67 -1.87
CA LEU A 133 13.16 2.52 -2.95
C LEU A 133 14.58 2.27 -2.41
N ASN A 134 14.99 2.92 -1.32
CA ASN A 134 16.30 2.70 -0.67
C ASN A 134 16.44 1.25 -0.18
N GLN A 135 15.35 0.64 0.29
CA GLN A 135 15.30 -0.77 0.69
C GLN A 135 15.23 -1.73 -0.51
N GLY A 136 15.31 -1.21 -1.73
CA GLY A 136 15.35 -1.99 -2.96
C GLY A 136 14.03 -2.68 -3.29
N ARG A 137 12.88 -2.12 -2.87
CA ARG A 137 11.57 -2.67 -3.17
C ARG A 137 11.02 -2.12 -4.48
N ASP A 138 10.18 -2.92 -5.13
CA ASP A 138 9.62 -2.60 -6.45
C ASP A 138 8.29 -1.87 -6.36
N ALA A 139 7.55 -2.08 -5.24
CA ALA A 139 6.24 -1.51 -5.02
C ALA A 139 5.95 -1.26 -3.54
N ALA A 140 4.99 -0.39 -3.27
CA ALA A 140 4.50 -0.11 -1.93
C ALA A 140 2.97 -0.30 -1.83
N MET A 141 2.52 -1.00 -0.79
CA MET A 141 1.12 -1.05 -0.37
C MET A 141 0.91 0.03 0.68
N VAL A 142 0.24 1.12 0.30
CA VAL A 142 0.15 2.35 1.08
C VAL A 142 -1.19 2.43 1.80
N THR A 143 -1.18 2.69 3.10
CA THR A 143 -2.37 3.04 3.88
C THR A 143 -2.11 4.21 4.82
N LEU A 144 -3.21 4.75 5.35
CA LEU A 144 -3.18 5.86 6.30
C LEU A 144 -3.63 5.35 7.67
N ILE A 145 -3.12 5.95 8.74
CA ILE A 145 -3.49 5.56 10.11
C ILE A 145 -4.95 5.86 10.47
N ASP A 146 -5.67 6.59 9.66
CA ASP A 146 -7.10 6.84 9.82
C ASP A 146 -7.98 5.88 8.99
N ARG A 147 -7.39 4.87 8.37
CA ARG A 147 -8.08 3.81 7.63
C ARG A 147 -8.08 2.53 8.44
N PRO A 148 -9.26 1.90 8.62
CA PRO A 148 -9.33 0.61 9.30
C PRO A 148 -8.47 -0.44 8.58
N PRO A 149 -7.87 -1.39 9.32
CA PRO A 149 -7.27 -2.57 8.72
C PRO A 149 -8.32 -3.35 7.89
N VAL A 150 -7.94 -3.75 6.69
CA VAL A 150 -8.79 -4.52 5.78
C VAL A 150 -8.51 -6.01 5.89
N SER A 151 -9.37 -6.84 5.30
CA SER A 151 -9.22 -8.30 5.30
C SER A 151 -7.99 -8.77 4.52
N ALA A 152 -7.45 -9.92 4.88
CA ALA A 152 -6.33 -10.56 4.16
C ALA A 152 -6.70 -10.79 2.68
N SER A 153 -7.93 -11.24 2.42
CA SER A 153 -8.39 -11.48 1.04
C SER A 153 -8.42 -10.22 0.19
N THR A 154 -8.71 -9.05 0.78
CA THR A 154 -8.61 -7.77 0.09
C THR A 154 -7.16 -7.47 -0.30
N LEU A 155 -6.21 -7.66 0.61
CA LEU A 155 -4.79 -7.42 0.35
C LEU A 155 -4.24 -8.36 -0.73
N GLU A 156 -4.59 -9.64 -0.66
CA GLU A 156 -4.23 -10.64 -1.67
C GLU A 156 -4.80 -10.28 -3.05
N THR A 157 -6.09 -9.88 -3.11
CA THR A 157 -6.73 -9.45 -4.36
C THR A 157 -6.00 -8.27 -5.01
N LEU A 158 -5.59 -7.28 -4.22
CA LEU A 158 -4.84 -6.14 -4.74
C LEU A 158 -3.44 -6.53 -5.23
N ARG A 159 -2.76 -7.39 -4.48
CA ARG A 159 -1.44 -7.90 -4.84
C ARG A 159 -1.51 -8.72 -6.13
N ASP A 160 -2.45 -9.66 -6.21
CA ASP A 160 -2.64 -10.50 -7.39
C ASP A 160 -2.97 -9.66 -8.64
N ALA A 161 -3.83 -8.64 -8.48
CA ALA A 161 -4.15 -7.71 -9.55
C ALA A 161 -2.92 -6.94 -10.03
N PHE A 162 -2.05 -6.50 -9.12
CA PHE A 162 -0.81 -5.81 -9.47
C PHE A 162 0.20 -6.73 -10.16
N GLU A 163 0.38 -7.96 -9.63
CA GLU A 163 1.28 -8.96 -10.23
C GLU A 163 0.81 -9.45 -11.61
N ALA A 164 -0.51 -9.50 -11.81
CA ALA A 164 -1.11 -9.89 -13.10
C ALA A 164 -1.15 -8.74 -14.11
N SER A 165 -0.97 -7.50 -13.67
CA SER A 165 -1.04 -6.32 -14.53
C SER A 165 0.14 -6.26 -15.51
N ASP A 166 -0.04 -5.51 -16.60
CA ASP A 166 1.03 -5.22 -17.51
C ASP A 166 1.86 -3.99 -17.03
N GLN A 167 2.95 -3.73 -17.75
CA GLN A 167 3.85 -2.60 -17.44
C GLN A 167 3.20 -1.21 -17.58
N TYR A 168 1.98 -1.12 -18.11
CA TYR A 168 1.25 0.15 -18.22
C TYR A 168 0.50 0.51 -16.94
N VAL A 169 0.27 -0.46 -16.05
CA VAL A 169 -0.36 -0.21 -14.75
C VAL A 169 0.70 0.20 -13.74
N TRP A 170 0.58 1.42 -13.23
CA TRP A 170 1.50 2.00 -12.25
C TRP A 170 0.95 1.95 -10.83
N ALA A 171 -0.37 1.82 -10.69
CA ALA A 171 -1.03 1.69 -9.40
C ALA A 171 -2.27 0.81 -9.49
N VAL A 172 -2.59 0.15 -8.38
CA VAL A 172 -3.83 -0.62 -8.17
C VAL A 172 -4.55 -0.05 -6.95
N VAL A 173 -5.81 0.33 -7.13
CA VAL A 173 -6.62 0.98 -6.10
C VAL A 173 -7.89 0.17 -5.87
N PRO A 174 -8.22 -0.21 -4.61
CA PRO A 174 -9.47 -0.91 -4.33
C PRO A 174 -10.68 -0.01 -4.55
N GLU A 175 -11.75 -0.61 -5.05
CA GLU A 175 -13.04 0.03 -5.22
C GLU A 175 -14.14 -0.75 -4.50
N PHE A 176 -14.91 -0.07 -3.66
CA PHE A 176 -16.12 -0.60 -3.03
C PHE A 176 -17.30 0.33 -3.27
N SER A 177 -18.35 -0.18 -3.90
CA SER A 177 -19.58 0.60 -4.22
C SER A 177 -19.28 1.95 -4.91
N GLY A 178 -18.37 1.94 -5.89
CA GLY A 178 -17.96 3.13 -6.66
C GLY A 178 -17.07 4.12 -5.90
N LYS A 179 -16.58 3.75 -4.73
CA LYS A 179 -15.64 4.56 -3.94
C LYS A 179 -14.25 3.91 -3.92
N HIS A 180 -13.25 4.69 -4.23
CA HIS A 180 -11.85 4.29 -4.16
C HIS A 180 -11.34 4.35 -2.71
N GLY A 181 -10.43 3.45 -2.36
CA GLY A 181 -10.05 3.27 -0.96
C GLY A 181 -8.59 2.96 -0.70
N HIS A 182 -8.34 2.47 0.52
CA HIS A 182 -7.03 2.06 1.02
C HIS A 182 -7.11 0.65 1.61
N PRO A 183 -5.95 -0.09 1.62
CA PRO A 183 -4.67 0.30 1.05
C PRO A 183 -4.71 0.32 -0.47
N TYR A 184 -3.80 1.05 -1.11
CA TYR A 184 -3.58 0.98 -2.54
C TYR A 184 -2.13 0.61 -2.85
N LEU A 185 -1.88 -0.03 -3.99
CA LEU A 185 -0.55 -0.40 -4.45
C LEU A 185 -0.02 0.62 -5.46
N VAL A 186 1.24 0.99 -5.29
CA VAL A 186 1.98 1.82 -6.25
C VAL A 186 3.27 1.11 -6.66
N GLY A 187 3.48 0.98 -7.96
CA GLY A 187 4.73 0.50 -8.54
C GLY A 187 5.78 1.59 -8.65
N ARG A 188 6.98 1.21 -9.06
CA ARG A 188 8.16 2.09 -9.18
C ARG A 188 7.87 3.36 -9.97
N GLU A 189 7.16 3.28 -11.08
CA GLU A 189 6.87 4.40 -11.96
C GLU A 189 5.99 5.46 -11.26
N MET A 190 4.97 5.03 -10.51
CA MET A 190 4.13 5.93 -9.72
C MET A 190 4.91 6.50 -8.52
N ILE A 191 5.73 5.69 -7.86
CA ILE A 191 6.62 6.15 -6.78
C ILE A 191 7.53 7.26 -7.30
N GLU A 192 8.20 7.06 -8.43
CA GLU A 192 9.05 8.06 -9.03
C GLU A 192 8.28 9.32 -9.45
N ALA A 193 7.05 9.19 -9.97
CA ALA A 193 6.19 10.33 -10.28
C ALA A 193 5.89 11.16 -9.03
N PHE A 194 5.53 10.52 -7.91
CA PHE A 194 5.34 11.20 -6.62
C PHE A 194 6.61 11.89 -6.11
N LEU A 195 7.79 11.28 -6.29
CA LEU A 195 9.05 11.84 -5.79
C LEU A 195 9.59 13.02 -6.62
N ARG A 196 9.13 13.21 -7.86
CA ARG A 196 9.58 14.29 -8.75
C ARG A 196 8.92 15.65 -8.46
N VAL A 197 7.81 15.67 -7.75
CA VAL A 197 7.05 16.90 -7.48
C VAL A 197 7.37 17.45 -6.09
N PRO A 198 7.12 18.76 -5.84
CA PRO A 198 7.32 19.36 -4.52
C PRO A 198 6.49 18.67 -3.44
N ALA A 199 7.01 18.59 -2.22
CA ALA A 199 6.32 17.95 -1.09
C ALA A 199 5.06 18.72 -0.62
N THR A 200 4.83 19.90 -1.13
CA THR A 200 3.60 20.69 -0.96
C THR A 200 2.50 20.33 -1.96
N SER A 201 2.79 19.47 -2.92
CA SER A 201 1.82 18.96 -3.89
C SER A 201 0.78 18.05 -3.21
N ILE A 202 -0.24 17.65 -3.95
CA ILE A 202 -1.30 16.76 -3.49
C ILE A 202 -1.24 15.47 -4.30
N ALA A 203 -1.21 14.32 -3.65
CA ALA A 203 -1.13 13.01 -4.31
C ALA A 203 -2.20 12.84 -5.40
N ARG A 204 -3.43 13.29 -5.11
CA ARG A 204 -4.56 13.24 -6.05
C ARG A 204 -4.29 13.93 -7.39
N ASP A 205 -3.53 15.02 -7.41
CA ASP A 205 -3.26 15.75 -8.65
C ASP A 205 -2.36 14.90 -9.56
N ILE A 206 -1.35 14.25 -8.98
CA ILE A 206 -0.45 13.34 -9.69
C ILE A 206 -1.19 12.07 -10.15
N GLU A 207 -2.07 11.52 -9.31
CA GLU A 207 -2.94 10.39 -9.66
C GLU A 207 -3.86 10.76 -10.83
N HIS A 208 -4.42 11.96 -10.86
CA HIS A 208 -5.22 12.45 -11.99
C HIS A 208 -4.42 12.59 -13.29
N GLU A 209 -3.21 13.10 -13.22
CA GLU A 209 -2.32 13.20 -14.39
C GLU A 209 -2.00 11.82 -14.98
N HIS A 210 -1.97 10.78 -14.13
CA HIS A 210 -1.65 9.41 -14.51
C HIS A 210 -2.83 8.45 -14.42
N GLN A 211 -4.07 8.95 -14.43
CA GLN A 211 -5.28 8.15 -14.20
C GLN A 211 -5.39 6.92 -15.13
N GLN A 212 -4.96 7.03 -16.37
CA GLN A 212 -4.94 5.90 -17.32
C GLN A 212 -3.89 4.81 -16.97
N ARG A 213 -3.08 5.04 -15.95
CA ARG A 213 -2.09 4.10 -15.40
C ARG A 213 -2.56 3.46 -14.09
N ILE A 214 -3.78 3.77 -13.66
CA ILE A 214 -4.37 3.26 -12.43
C ILE A 214 -5.42 2.22 -12.77
N GLN A 215 -5.26 1.03 -12.21
CA GLN A 215 -6.26 -0.02 -12.28
C GLN A 215 -7.12 0.02 -11.00
N TYR A 216 -8.43 0.16 -11.17
CA TYR A 216 -9.39 0.05 -10.07
C TYR A 216 -9.86 -1.40 -9.96
N VAL A 217 -9.81 -1.96 -8.74
CA VAL A 217 -10.12 -3.36 -8.47
C VAL A 217 -11.32 -3.43 -7.55
N PRO A 218 -12.45 -3.97 -8.03
CA PRO A 218 -13.61 -4.20 -7.17
C PRO A 218 -13.28 -5.20 -6.06
N VAL A 219 -13.60 -4.83 -4.81
CA VAL A 219 -13.44 -5.68 -3.63
C VAL A 219 -14.74 -5.69 -2.82
N ASP A 220 -15.01 -6.79 -2.13
CA ASP A 220 -16.17 -6.91 -1.24
C ASP A 220 -15.76 -6.64 0.22
N ASP A 221 -15.15 -5.48 0.45
CA ASP A 221 -14.70 -5.05 1.76
C ASP A 221 -15.03 -3.56 1.96
N PRO A 222 -16.07 -3.23 2.72
CA PRO A 222 -16.47 -1.85 2.95
C PRO A 222 -15.43 -1.02 3.71
N LEU A 223 -14.48 -1.67 4.43
CA LEU A 223 -13.46 -0.97 5.21
C LEU A 223 -12.50 -0.18 4.33
N VAL A 224 -12.29 -0.60 3.08
CA VAL A 224 -11.41 0.13 2.13
C VAL A 224 -11.84 1.58 1.93
N ALA A 225 -13.15 1.84 1.97
CA ALA A 225 -13.72 3.17 1.71
C ALA A 225 -13.95 4.00 3.00
N LEU A 226 -13.67 3.44 4.19
CA LEU A 226 -13.89 4.13 5.45
C LEU A 226 -12.74 5.05 5.83
N ASN A 227 -13.07 6.14 6.51
CA ASN A 227 -12.14 7.10 7.04
C ASN A 227 -12.57 7.49 8.47
N ILE A 228 -11.68 7.33 9.45
CA ILE A 228 -11.95 7.57 10.87
C ILE A 228 -11.29 8.87 11.28
N ASN A 229 -12.09 9.94 11.31
CA ASN A 229 -11.60 11.28 11.62
C ASN A 229 -12.04 11.77 13.00
N THR A 230 -13.19 11.33 13.48
CA THR A 230 -13.82 11.80 14.71
C THR A 230 -14.14 10.64 15.65
N PRO A 231 -14.38 10.90 16.94
CA PRO A 231 -14.86 9.87 17.88
C PRO A 231 -16.15 9.18 17.40
N GLU A 232 -17.03 9.90 16.72
CA GLU A 232 -18.29 9.38 16.17
C GLU A 232 -18.03 8.39 15.04
N ASP A 233 -17.06 8.69 14.13
CA ASP A 233 -16.65 7.76 13.08
C ASP A 233 -16.13 6.46 13.69
N TYR A 234 -15.32 6.57 14.75
CA TYR A 234 -14.76 5.42 15.45
C TYR A 234 -15.85 4.59 16.16
N ALA A 235 -16.80 5.25 16.83
CA ALA A 235 -17.94 4.56 17.45
C ALA A 235 -18.81 3.83 16.39
N GLY A 236 -18.96 4.42 15.21
CA GLY A 236 -19.69 3.82 14.08
C GLY A 236 -19.06 2.53 13.54
N LEU A 237 -17.80 2.23 13.83
CA LEU A 237 -17.17 0.96 13.48
C LEU A 237 -17.78 -0.22 14.23
N LEU A 238 -18.23 -0.03 15.49
CA LEU A 238 -18.84 -1.08 16.29
C LEU A 238 -20.03 -1.74 15.61
N THR A 239 -20.85 -0.94 14.93
CA THR A 239 -22.03 -1.45 14.20
C THR A 239 -21.67 -2.14 12.89
N ARG A 240 -20.49 -1.85 12.32
CA ARG A 240 -20.03 -2.39 11.05
C ARG A 240 -19.17 -3.64 11.22
N THR A 241 -18.31 -3.68 12.22
CA THR A 241 -17.46 -4.84 12.53
C THR A 241 -18.25 -6.03 13.07
N SER A 242 -19.39 -5.80 13.74
CA SER A 242 -20.29 -6.88 14.17
C SER A 242 -20.96 -7.63 13.01
N VAL A 243 -20.89 -7.12 11.79
CA VAL A 243 -21.48 -7.70 10.57
C VAL A 243 -20.42 -8.39 9.69
N LEU A 244 -19.12 -8.16 9.96
CA LEU A 244 -18.03 -8.73 9.16
C LEU A 244 -17.53 -10.02 9.83
N PRO A 245 -17.73 -11.22 9.24
CA PRO A 245 -17.17 -12.46 9.76
C PRO A 245 -15.65 -12.44 9.58
N GLY A 246 -14.89 -12.52 10.69
CA GLY A 246 -13.45 -12.76 10.66
C GLY A 246 -12.53 -11.60 11.05
N LEU A 247 -13.02 -10.60 11.78
CA LEU A 247 -12.18 -9.63 12.51
C LEU A 247 -12.01 -10.03 13.97
#